data_de2d1a7b47dda0cc853c53b0c2b7643e
#
_entry.id   de2d1a7b47dda0cc853c53b0c2b7643e
#
_cell.length_a   1.000
_cell.length_b   1.000
_cell.length_c   1.000
_cell.angle_alpha   90.00
_cell.angle_beta   90.00
_cell.angle_gamma   90.00
#
_symmetry.space_group_name_H-M   'P 1'
#
loop_
_entity.id
_entity.type
_entity.pdbx_description
1 polymer ?
#
loop_
_entity_poly.entity_id
_entity_poly.type
_entity_poly.pdbx_seq_one_letter_code
_entity_poly.pdbx_strand_id
1 'polypeptide(L)'
;MKGVCLPAISGTERSKALALGFGAYPFTVLYSSPDGQIMEILDGFDGAARERAAGLLREGDIVAFPTETVYGLGADAFNPEAVAKIFELKKRPRFDPLIVHIAGRETVETLAASVPDAAVRLMERFWPGPLTVILPKRPVVPDIVTAGLATVGVRMPNHPVALDLIKRLGRPVAAPSANPFGYMSATTARHVARLFDDGLPLVLDGGPASYGIESTVVSISGGRVRVHRHGSVSMEELAACVGEVFEKKQDGEGVYEAPGETPYHYAPHTPLRVIGDASEIKVENSAFLAFKKPKNGPAARHVRVLSEKGDLREAAARFFSSLIELDGTASDVIYAEAMPETGLGRAMMERLKKAARKTRA
;
A
#
# COMPACT_ATOMS: atom_id res chain seq x y z
N MET A 1 24.52 29.64 -10.58
CA MET A 1 23.95 28.29 -10.42
C MET A 1 22.46 28.40 -10.77
N LYS A 2 22.03 27.80 -11.86
CA LYS A 2 20.64 27.94 -12.34
C LYS A 2 19.83 26.75 -11.82
N GLY A 3 18.90 27.03 -10.90
CA GLY A 3 17.89 26.04 -10.47
C GLY A 3 16.96 25.72 -11.63
N VAL A 4 16.77 24.44 -11.92
CA VAL A 4 15.77 23.97 -12.90
C VAL A 4 14.44 23.96 -12.19
N CYS A 5 13.59 24.92 -12.51
CA CYS A 5 12.19 24.95 -12.09
C CYS A 5 11.42 23.95 -12.95
N LEU A 6 10.88 22.89 -12.37
CA LEU A 6 9.96 21.98 -13.05
C LEU A 6 8.61 22.68 -13.24
N PRO A 7 7.87 22.43 -14.35
CA PRO A 7 6.62 23.12 -14.61
C PRO A 7 5.58 22.82 -13.54
N ALA A 8 4.87 23.87 -13.10
CA ALA A 8 3.78 23.82 -12.15
C ALA A 8 2.69 22.84 -12.63
N ILE A 9 2.34 21.88 -11.79
CA ILE A 9 1.22 20.98 -12.01
C ILE A 9 -0.04 21.73 -11.62
N SER A 10 -0.92 21.99 -12.60
CA SER A 10 -2.21 22.64 -12.41
C SER A 10 -3.13 21.77 -11.53
N GLY A 11 -3.50 22.29 -10.39
CA GLY A 11 -4.46 21.71 -9.44
C GLY A 11 -4.12 22.18 -8.04
N THR A 12 -4.80 23.24 -7.57
CA THR A 12 -4.72 23.87 -6.24
C THR A 12 -3.29 23.94 -5.65
N GLU A 13 -2.70 25.12 -5.76
CA GLU A 13 -1.38 25.46 -5.22
C GLU A 13 -1.31 25.20 -3.71
N ARG A 14 -0.79 24.04 -3.29
CA ARG A 14 -0.50 23.77 -1.87
C ARG A 14 0.91 23.32 -1.55
N SER A 15 1.73 22.99 -2.55
CA SER A 15 3.14 22.67 -2.28
C SER A 15 4.03 23.12 -3.44
N LYS A 16 5.11 23.82 -3.15
CA LYS A 16 6.17 24.16 -4.11
C LYS A 16 7.23 23.07 -4.06
N ALA A 17 7.39 22.30 -5.15
CA ALA A 17 8.54 21.41 -5.31
C ALA A 17 9.76 22.25 -5.68
N LEU A 18 10.80 22.23 -4.85
CA LEU A 18 12.12 22.79 -5.13
C LEU A 18 13.10 21.64 -5.36
N ALA A 19 13.54 21.44 -6.62
CA ALA A 19 14.68 20.57 -6.89
C ALA A 19 15.98 21.34 -6.57
N LEU A 20 16.66 20.99 -5.51
CA LEU A 20 17.94 21.56 -5.13
C LEU A 20 19.03 20.48 -5.21
N GLY A 21 19.97 20.66 -6.11
CA GLY A 21 21.23 19.91 -6.09
C GLY A 21 22.18 20.51 -5.07
N PHE A 22 21.96 20.28 -3.77
CA PHE A 22 22.86 20.69 -2.71
C PHE A 22 23.18 19.51 -1.76
N GLY A 23 24.45 19.29 -1.50
CA GLY A 23 24.93 18.38 -0.47
C GLY A 23 25.19 16.96 -0.96
N ALA A 24 25.25 16.03 -0.02
CA ALA A 24 25.66 14.63 -0.21
C ALA A 24 24.75 13.76 -1.08
N TYR A 25 23.60 14.27 -1.56
CA TYR A 25 22.60 13.53 -2.31
C TYR A 25 22.36 14.18 -3.68
N PRO A 26 22.66 13.50 -4.79
CA PRO A 26 22.56 14.07 -6.15
C PRO A 26 21.11 14.31 -6.64
N PHE A 27 20.08 13.72 -5.98
CA PHE A 27 18.68 13.84 -6.35
C PHE A 27 17.81 14.02 -5.09
N THR A 28 17.85 15.21 -4.47
CA THR A 28 16.94 15.57 -3.38
C THR A 28 15.82 16.44 -3.95
N VAL A 29 14.57 15.99 -3.80
CA VAL A 29 13.40 16.83 -4.05
C VAL A 29 12.81 17.22 -2.71
N LEU A 30 12.69 18.53 -2.48
CA LEU A 30 12.08 19.07 -1.26
C LEU A 30 10.66 19.49 -1.56
N TYR A 31 9.72 19.02 -0.77
CA TYR A 31 8.35 19.51 -0.72
C TYR A 31 8.18 20.33 0.54
N SER A 32 7.80 21.60 0.41
CA SER A 32 7.48 22.47 1.53
C SER A 32 5.97 22.51 1.73
N SER A 33 5.51 22.20 2.94
CA SER A 33 4.13 22.44 3.35
C SER A 33 3.86 23.93 3.53
N PRO A 34 2.59 24.38 3.54
CA PRO A 34 2.23 25.76 3.87
C PRO A 34 2.77 26.21 5.24
N ASP A 35 2.90 25.30 6.19
CA ASP A 35 3.38 25.54 7.56
C ASP A 35 4.91 25.47 7.69
N GLY A 36 5.64 25.35 6.56
CA GLY A 36 7.09 25.37 6.50
C GLY A 36 7.79 24.05 6.86
N GLN A 37 7.05 22.96 7.05
CA GLN A 37 7.65 21.62 7.19
C GLN A 37 8.17 21.14 5.83
N ILE A 38 9.32 20.48 5.85
CA ILE A 38 9.98 20.00 4.63
C ILE A 38 9.93 18.48 4.62
N MET A 39 9.30 17.92 3.58
CA MET A 39 9.40 16.51 3.22
C MET A 39 10.53 16.32 2.24
N GLU A 40 11.48 15.44 2.56
CA GLU A 40 12.59 15.08 1.67
C GLU A 40 12.24 13.83 0.88
N ILE A 41 12.44 13.85 -0.44
CA ILE A 41 12.43 12.63 -1.26
C ILE A 41 13.88 12.35 -1.64
N LEU A 42 14.40 11.21 -1.20
CA LEU A 42 15.77 10.79 -1.44
C LEU A 42 15.78 9.52 -2.31
N ASP A 43 16.83 9.37 -3.13
CA ASP A 43 17.07 8.13 -3.88
C ASP A 43 17.22 6.95 -2.89
N GLY A 44 16.27 6.04 -2.90
CA GLY A 44 16.26 4.87 -2.04
C GLY A 44 17.39 3.88 -2.33
N PHE A 45 18.05 3.97 -3.50
CA PHE A 45 19.22 3.15 -3.83
C PHE A 45 20.53 3.75 -3.34
N ASP A 46 20.52 4.99 -2.84
CA ASP A 46 21.67 5.57 -2.14
C ASP A 46 21.79 5.01 -0.72
N GLY A 47 22.98 4.51 -0.38
CA GLY A 47 23.29 3.97 0.95
C GLY A 47 23.18 4.98 2.09
N ALA A 48 23.55 6.25 1.83
CA ALA A 48 23.48 7.30 2.82
C ALA A 48 22.03 7.77 3.07
N ALA A 49 21.18 7.76 2.03
CA ALA A 49 19.75 8.03 2.17
C ALA A 49 19.06 6.97 3.05
N ARG A 50 19.37 5.68 2.85
CA ARG A 50 18.84 4.59 3.70
C ARG A 50 19.34 4.69 5.14
N GLU A 51 20.62 5.07 5.37
CA GLU A 51 21.14 5.27 6.73
C GLU A 51 20.45 6.44 7.43
N ARG A 52 20.21 7.56 6.72
CA ARG A 52 19.43 8.69 7.24
C ARG A 52 18.01 8.26 7.62
N ALA A 53 17.32 7.49 6.75
CA ALA A 53 16.01 6.94 7.02
C ALA A 53 16.01 6.02 8.25
N ALA A 54 17.00 5.14 8.38
CA ALA A 54 17.16 4.27 9.54
C ALA A 54 17.44 5.09 10.82
N GLY A 55 18.18 6.19 10.72
CA GLY A 55 18.39 7.17 11.81
C GLY A 55 17.09 7.74 12.32
N LEU A 56 16.23 8.26 11.43
CA LEU A 56 14.92 8.80 11.80
C LEU A 56 14.05 7.73 12.50
N LEU A 57 14.03 6.50 11.98
CA LEU A 57 13.28 5.41 12.63
C LEU A 57 13.82 5.09 14.04
N ARG A 58 15.15 5.11 14.26
CA ARG A 58 15.77 4.91 15.59
C ARG A 58 15.42 6.04 16.57
N GLU A 59 15.29 7.26 16.07
CA GLU A 59 14.87 8.44 16.83
C GLU A 59 13.37 8.47 17.15
N GLY A 60 12.63 7.43 16.70
CA GLY A 60 11.18 7.33 16.92
C GLY A 60 10.37 8.19 15.95
N ASP A 61 10.90 8.46 14.78
CA ASP A 61 10.17 9.12 13.71
C ASP A 61 9.63 8.12 12.67
N ILE A 62 8.94 8.61 11.64
CA ILE A 62 8.31 7.80 10.59
C ILE A 62 8.96 8.10 9.23
N VAL A 63 9.00 7.09 8.37
CA VAL A 63 9.58 7.19 7.02
C VAL A 63 8.70 6.46 6.02
N ALA A 64 8.45 7.04 4.84
CA ALA A 64 7.86 6.29 3.75
C ALA A 64 8.94 5.58 2.92
N PHE A 65 8.68 4.32 2.56
CA PHE A 65 9.63 3.50 1.82
C PHE A 65 8.95 2.59 0.80
N PRO A 66 9.64 2.26 -0.31
CA PRO A 66 9.09 1.40 -1.35
C PRO A 66 9.03 -0.06 -0.92
N THR A 67 8.00 -0.75 -1.38
CA THR A 67 7.97 -2.22 -1.43
C THR A 67 7.56 -2.67 -2.83
N GLU A 68 7.66 -3.97 -3.11
CA GLU A 68 7.22 -4.53 -4.38
C GLU A 68 5.69 -4.42 -4.58
N THR A 69 4.93 -4.25 -3.49
CA THR A 69 3.46 -4.16 -3.51
C THR A 69 2.95 -2.72 -3.62
N VAL A 70 3.17 -1.93 -2.58
CA VAL A 70 2.83 -0.50 -2.46
C VAL A 70 3.86 0.17 -1.54
N TYR A 71 3.92 1.49 -1.52
CA TYR A 71 4.74 2.20 -0.54
C TYR A 71 4.19 2.00 0.88
N GLY A 72 5.10 1.77 1.82
CA GLY A 72 4.80 1.64 3.25
C GLY A 72 5.13 2.91 4.02
N LEU A 73 4.33 3.25 5.03
CA LEU A 73 4.63 4.28 6.03
C LEU A 73 5.11 3.59 7.30
N GLY A 74 6.41 3.64 7.57
CA GLY A 74 7.08 2.82 8.57
C GLY A 74 7.44 3.54 9.85
N ALA A 75 7.38 2.81 10.96
CA ALA A 75 7.94 3.13 12.27
C ALA A 75 8.65 1.91 12.86
N ASP A 76 9.56 2.11 13.82
CA ASP A 76 10.09 1.02 14.65
C ASP A 76 8.93 0.28 15.34
N ALA A 77 8.75 -1.01 15.03
CA ALA A 77 7.63 -1.81 15.53
C ALA A 77 7.63 -1.98 17.06
N PHE A 78 8.79 -1.80 17.69
CA PHE A 78 8.94 -1.91 19.15
C PHE A 78 8.84 -0.57 19.89
N ASN A 79 8.62 0.54 19.16
CA ASN A 79 8.42 1.86 19.72
C ASN A 79 6.94 2.28 19.60
N PRO A 80 6.12 2.16 20.67
CA PRO A 80 4.69 2.53 20.64
C PRO A 80 4.43 3.99 20.26
N GLU A 81 5.32 4.92 20.65
CA GLU A 81 5.18 6.35 20.36
C GLU A 81 5.43 6.63 18.87
N ALA A 82 6.44 5.98 18.28
CA ALA A 82 6.68 6.06 16.84
C ALA A 82 5.51 5.47 16.03
N VAL A 83 4.96 4.34 16.48
CA VAL A 83 3.79 3.72 15.86
C VAL A 83 2.56 4.62 15.97
N ALA A 84 2.38 5.35 17.09
CA ALA A 84 1.28 6.29 17.26
C ALA A 84 1.29 7.40 16.19
N LYS A 85 2.47 7.91 15.79
CA LYS A 85 2.61 8.90 14.71
C LYS A 85 2.02 8.40 13.37
N ILE A 86 2.12 7.08 13.08
CA ILE A 86 1.48 6.49 11.89
C ILE A 86 -0.04 6.66 11.95
N PHE A 87 -0.65 6.35 13.09
CA PHE A 87 -2.09 6.48 13.26
C PHE A 87 -2.56 7.94 13.15
N GLU A 88 -1.81 8.87 13.73
CA GLU A 88 -2.06 10.30 13.69
C GLU A 88 -1.99 10.85 12.27
N LEU A 89 -0.84 10.64 11.58
CA LEU A 89 -0.64 11.14 10.22
C LEU A 89 -1.66 10.59 9.23
N LYS A 90 -1.99 9.31 9.33
CA LYS A 90 -2.98 8.66 8.45
C LYS A 90 -4.43 8.95 8.84
N LYS A 91 -4.70 9.51 10.04
CA LYS A 91 -6.04 9.54 10.66
C LYS A 91 -6.66 8.13 10.71
N ARG A 92 -5.82 7.12 11.01
CA ARG A 92 -6.21 5.71 11.02
C ARG A 92 -6.90 5.34 12.33
N PRO A 93 -8.02 4.60 12.30
CA PRO A 93 -8.64 4.09 13.51
C PRO A 93 -7.72 3.11 14.25
N ARG A 94 -7.67 3.19 15.58
CA ARG A 94 -6.79 2.35 16.41
C ARG A 94 -7.16 0.86 16.42
N PHE A 95 -8.34 0.49 15.95
CA PHE A 95 -8.79 -0.90 15.83
C PHE A 95 -8.29 -1.61 14.57
N ASP A 96 -7.61 -0.92 13.65
CA ASP A 96 -7.12 -1.48 12.38
C ASP A 96 -5.62 -1.82 12.52
N PRO A 97 -5.22 -3.12 12.66
CA PRO A 97 -3.86 -3.52 12.97
C PRO A 97 -2.87 -3.17 11.86
N LEU A 98 -1.58 -3.17 12.19
CA LEU A 98 -0.49 -2.94 11.25
C LEU A 98 0.23 -4.25 10.90
N ILE A 99 0.89 -4.28 9.74
CA ILE A 99 1.77 -5.37 9.34
C ILE A 99 3.19 -5.05 9.78
N VAL A 100 3.86 -6.01 10.40
CA VAL A 100 5.26 -5.91 10.79
C VAL A 100 6.15 -6.48 9.69
N HIS A 101 7.04 -5.64 9.18
CA HIS A 101 7.98 -5.99 8.12
C HIS A 101 9.33 -6.38 8.71
N ILE A 102 9.91 -7.48 8.19
CA ILE A 102 11.19 -8.05 8.63
C ILE A 102 12.15 -8.16 7.44
N ALA A 103 13.45 -8.26 7.73
CA ALA A 103 14.49 -8.43 6.71
C ALA A 103 15.12 -9.83 6.68
N GLY A 104 14.75 -10.70 7.65
CA GLY A 104 15.21 -12.08 7.75
C GLY A 104 14.17 -12.94 8.46
N ARG A 105 14.06 -14.22 8.06
CA ARG A 105 13.06 -15.15 8.62
C ARG A 105 13.27 -15.45 10.09
N GLU A 106 14.51 -15.42 10.56
CA GLU A 106 14.91 -15.62 11.96
C GLU A 106 14.21 -14.64 12.91
N THR A 107 13.85 -13.45 12.40
CA THR A 107 13.12 -12.44 13.18
C THR A 107 11.69 -12.87 13.52
N VAL A 108 11.11 -13.84 12.81
CA VAL A 108 9.75 -14.35 13.10
C VAL A 108 9.68 -14.90 14.53
N GLU A 109 10.72 -15.60 14.99
CA GLU A 109 10.75 -16.20 16.33
C GLU A 109 10.73 -15.16 17.46
N THR A 110 11.17 -13.93 17.17
CA THR A 110 11.09 -12.82 18.14
C THR A 110 9.68 -12.22 18.21
N LEU A 111 8.90 -12.33 17.16
CA LEU A 111 7.57 -11.73 17.03
C LEU A 111 6.44 -12.70 17.34
N ALA A 112 6.61 -13.97 16.95
CA ALA A 112 5.57 -15.00 17.04
C ALA A 112 5.83 -15.99 18.17
N ALA A 113 4.79 -16.33 18.91
CA ALA A 113 4.85 -17.34 19.99
C ALA A 113 4.88 -18.77 19.43
N SER A 114 4.31 -18.98 18.25
CA SER A 114 4.35 -20.25 17.53
C SER A 114 4.21 -20.02 16.02
N VAL A 115 4.80 -20.94 15.24
CA VAL A 115 4.76 -20.92 13.77
C VAL A 115 4.29 -22.29 13.29
N PRO A 116 3.04 -22.43 12.83
CA PRO A 116 2.53 -23.71 12.29
C PRO A 116 3.26 -24.12 11.00
N ASP A 117 3.35 -25.43 10.73
CA ASP A 117 4.04 -25.97 9.54
C ASP A 117 3.51 -25.40 8.22
N ALA A 118 2.20 -25.15 8.13
CA ALA A 118 1.62 -24.51 6.95
C ALA A 118 2.14 -23.07 6.76
N ALA A 119 2.38 -22.33 7.86
CA ALA A 119 2.99 -21.00 7.80
C ALA A 119 4.46 -21.09 7.33
N VAL A 120 5.20 -22.08 7.82
CA VAL A 120 6.60 -22.32 7.39
C VAL A 120 6.64 -22.55 5.87
N ARG A 121 5.83 -23.46 5.33
CA ARG A 121 5.77 -23.72 3.88
C ARG A 121 5.40 -22.48 3.06
N LEU A 122 4.43 -21.69 3.54
CA LEU A 122 4.03 -20.43 2.88
C LEU A 122 5.17 -19.41 2.88
N MET A 123 5.86 -19.22 4.00
CA MET A 123 7.01 -18.34 4.12
C MET A 123 8.18 -18.80 3.25
N GLU A 124 8.45 -20.11 3.18
CA GLU A 124 9.49 -20.66 2.29
C GLU A 124 9.20 -20.41 0.83
N ARG A 125 7.94 -20.53 0.43
CA ARG A 125 7.52 -20.37 -0.97
C ARG A 125 7.42 -18.92 -1.42
N PHE A 126 6.97 -18.00 -0.55
CA PHE A 126 6.55 -16.66 -0.94
C PHE A 126 7.37 -15.53 -0.29
N TRP A 127 8.35 -15.82 0.59
CA TRP A 127 9.23 -14.82 1.18
C TRP A 127 10.68 -14.96 0.69
N PRO A 128 11.33 -13.79 0.39
CA PRO A 128 10.78 -12.43 0.40
C PRO A 128 9.72 -12.25 -0.68
N GLY A 129 8.59 -11.57 -0.33
CA GLY A 129 7.51 -11.38 -1.28
C GLY A 129 6.18 -10.89 -0.69
N PRO A 130 5.13 -10.89 -1.54
CA PRO A 130 3.89 -10.18 -1.26
C PRO A 130 2.87 -11.02 -0.44
N LEU A 131 3.35 -11.78 0.53
CA LEU A 131 2.52 -12.55 1.46
C LEU A 131 2.71 -12.06 2.89
N THR A 132 1.59 -11.79 3.59
CA THR A 132 1.54 -11.52 5.02
C THR A 132 0.93 -12.71 5.74
N VAL A 133 1.61 -13.21 6.78
CA VAL A 133 1.14 -14.32 7.60
C VAL A 133 0.80 -13.80 9.00
N ILE A 134 -0.43 -14.03 9.44
CA ILE A 134 -0.90 -13.70 10.80
C ILE A 134 -0.55 -14.86 11.72
N LEU A 135 0.20 -14.55 12.78
CA LEU A 135 0.72 -15.52 13.77
C LEU A 135 0.36 -15.08 15.19
N PRO A 136 0.25 -16.00 16.18
CA PRO A 136 0.15 -15.63 17.57
C PRO A 136 1.34 -14.77 17.99
N LYS A 137 1.09 -13.58 18.57
CA LYS A 137 2.17 -12.65 18.91
C LYS A 137 2.87 -13.00 20.23
N ARG A 138 4.14 -12.60 20.34
CA ARG A 138 4.85 -12.51 21.61
C ARG A 138 4.58 -11.16 22.31
N PRO A 139 4.71 -11.07 23.65
CA PRO A 139 4.50 -9.81 24.40
C PRO A 139 5.40 -8.64 23.98
N VAL A 140 6.52 -8.88 23.33
CA VAL A 140 7.43 -7.85 22.81
C VAL A 140 6.76 -6.97 21.73
N VAL A 141 5.73 -7.48 21.04
CA VAL A 141 4.97 -6.72 20.05
C VAL A 141 3.94 -5.84 20.75
N PRO A 142 4.08 -4.51 20.73
CA PRO A 142 3.15 -3.59 21.39
C PRO A 142 1.71 -3.73 20.90
N ASP A 143 0.74 -3.56 21.82
CA ASP A 143 -0.68 -3.67 21.49
C ASP A 143 -1.16 -2.68 20.42
N ILE A 144 -0.57 -1.49 20.39
CA ILE A 144 -0.88 -0.50 19.35
C ILE A 144 -0.60 -1.01 17.92
N VAL A 145 0.41 -1.86 17.73
CA VAL A 145 0.74 -2.48 16.44
C VAL A 145 -0.36 -3.46 15.99
N THR A 146 -0.90 -4.19 16.95
CA THR A 146 -1.84 -5.28 16.70
C THR A 146 -3.31 -4.89 16.98
N ALA A 147 -3.57 -3.62 17.28
CA ALA A 147 -4.89 -3.15 17.71
C ALA A 147 -5.45 -3.94 18.92
N GLY A 148 -4.57 -4.39 19.82
CA GLY A 148 -4.93 -5.20 20.99
C GLY A 148 -5.16 -6.69 20.69
N LEU A 149 -5.00 -7.14 19.45
CA LEU A 149 -5.16 -8.55 19.09
C LEU A 149 -4.03 -9.41 19.66
N ALA A 150 -4.34 -10.68 19.92
CA ALA A 150 -3.36 -11.70 20.33
C ALA A 150 -2.49 -12.20 19.17
N THR A 151 -2.63 -11.62 17.99
CA THR A 151 -1.92 -12.00 16.77
C THR A 151 -1.21 -10.83 16.14
N VAL A 152 -0.18 -11.11 15.33
CA VAL A 152 0.59 -10.14 14.55
C VAL A 152 0.70 -10.59 13.09
N GLY A 153 0.44 -9.67 12.16
CA GLY A 153 0.71 -9.90 10.73
C GLY A 153 2.19 -9.61 10.43
N VAL A 154 2.92 -10.62 9.94
CA VAL A 154 4.35 -10.52 9.61
C VAL A 154 4.56 -10.70 8.12
N ARG A 155 5.49 -9.92 7.55
CA ARG A 155 5.87 -10.01 6.14
C ARG A 155 7.35 -9.72 5.93
N MET A 156 7.99 -10.43 5.00
CA MET A 156 9.32 -10.11 4.49
C MET A 156 9.17 -9.58 3.06
N PRO A 157 9.27 -8.24 2.83
CA PRO A 157 9.04 -7.66 1.50
C PRO A 157 10.15 -8.02 0.52
N ASN A 158 9.81 -8.09 -0.78
CA ASN A 158 10.80 -8.33 -1.83
C ASN A 158 11.21 -7.01 -2.51
N HIS A 159 11.83 -6.12 -1.75
CA HIS A 159 12.36 -4.87 -2.28
C HIS A 159 13.70 -4.53 -1.62
N PRO A 160 14.77 -4.28 -2.40
CA PRO A 160 16.12 -4.10 -1.84
C PRO A 160 16.22 -2.92 -0.89
N VAL A 161 15.54 -1.81 -1.19
CA VAL A 161 15.51 -0.61 -0.31
C VAL A 161 14.84 -0.94 1.02
N ALA A 162 13.69 -1.62 1.01
CA ALA A 162 12.98 -2.02 2.23
C ALA A 162 13.80 -2.95 3.10
N LEU A 163 14.38 -4.00 2.50
CA LEU A 163 15.20 -4.98 3.23
C LEU A 163 16.44 -4.35 3.85
N ASP A 164 17.13 -3.46 3.11
CA ASP A 164 18.32 -2.79 3.63
C ASP A 164 17.98 -1.76 4.72
N LEU A 165 16.87 -1.01 4.57
CA LEU A 165 16.36 -0.10 5.61
C LEU A 165 16.10 -0.86 6.93
N ILE A 166 15.37 -1.98 6.87
CA ILE A 166 15.04 -2.79 8.05
C ILE A 166 16.33 -3.39 8.67
N LYS A 167 17.28 -3.86 7.85
CA LYS A 167 18.58 -4.34 8.33
C LYS A 167 19.39 -3.24 9.03
N ARG A 168 19.43 -2.03 8.48
CA ARG A 168 20.12 -0.88 9.08
C ARG A 168 19.48 -0.43 10.38
N LEU A 169 18.15 -0.45 10.46
CA LEU A 169 17.44 -0.19 11.71
C LEU A 169 17.78 -1.25 12.77
N GLY A 170 18.01 -2.50 12.38
CA GLY A 170 18.26 -3.63 13.28
C GLY A 170 17.02 -4.09 14.05
N ARG A 171 15.83 -3.64 13.66
CA ARG A 171 14.53 -3.94 14.27
C ARG A 171 13.45 -4.07 13.21
N PRO A 172 12.34 -4.83 13.49
CA PRO A 172 11.18 -4.87 12.61
C PRO A 172 10.52 -3.50 12.44
N VAL A 173 9.91 -3.28 11.28
CA VAL A 173 9.20 -2.03 10.94
C VAL A 173 7.71 -2.30 10.85
N ALA A 174 6.91 -1.64 11.68
CA ALA A 174 5.45 -1.63 11.53
C ALA A 174 5.09 -0.66 10.40
N ALA A 175 4.42 -1.14 9.36
CA ALA A 175 4.07 -0.28 8.22
C ALA A 175 2.74 -0.66 7.56
N PRO A 176 1.72 0.21 7.59
CA PRO A 176 0.61 0.21 6.65
C PRO A 176 1.05 0.84 5.32
N SER A 177 0.17 0.87 4.31
CA SER A 177 0.40 1.62 3.07
C SER A 177 0.56 3.13 3.33
N ALA A 178 1.39 3.82 2.53
CA ALA A 178 1.70 5.24 2.70
C ALA A 178 0.64 6.14 2.01
N ASN A 179 -0.57 6.16 2.55
CA ASN A 179 -1.70 7.00 2.12
C ASN A 179 -2.59 7.36 3.32
N PRO A 180 -3.40 8.43 3.30
CA PRO A 180 -4.44 8.69 4.29
C PRO A 180 -5.41 7.51 4.41
N PHE A 181 -5.98 7.29 5.60
CA PHE A 181 -6.89 6.16 5.83
C PHE A 181 -8.10 6.19 4.89
N GLY A 182 -8.42 5.03 4.32
CA GLY A 182 -9.55 4.87 3.40
C GLY A 182 -9.29 5.33 1.96
N TYR A 183 -8.17 5.99 1.69
CA TYR A 183 -7.78 6.40 0.34
C TYR A 183 -7.00 5.29 -0.39
N MET A 184 -6.72 5.49 -1.67
CA MET A 184 -5.96 4.57 -2.53
C MET A 184 -4.50 4.48 -2.10
N SER A 185 -3.89 3.30 -2.22
CA SER A 185 -2.50 3.08 -1.81
C SER A 185 -1.50 3.71 -2.78
N ALA A 186 -0.48 4.38 -2.23
CA ALA A 186 0.59 4.97 -3.01
C ALA A 186 1.50 3.89 -3.63
N THR A 187 1.78 4.00 -4.92
CA THR A 187 2.64 3.08 -5.69
C THR A 187 3.93 3.71 -6.18
N THR A 188 4.13 5.02 -5.91
CA THR A 188 5.36 5.78 -6.20
C THR A 188 5.63 6.78 -5.07
N ALA A 189 6.88 7.24 -4.92
CA ALA A 189 7.23 8.31 -3.98
C ALA A 189 6.46 9.60 -4.25
N ARG A 190 6.20 9.91 -5.54
CA ARG A 190 5.39 11.07 -5.93
C ARG A 190 3.93 10.97 -5.45
N HIS A 191 3.35 9.76 -5.42
CA HIS A 191 2.01 9.57 -4.84
C HIS A 191 2.04 9.85 -3.35
N VAL A 192 3.05 9.37 -2.61
CA VAL A 192 3.22 9.66 -1.18
C VAL A 192 3.27 11.16 -0.94
N ALA A 193 4.13 11.88 -1.68
CA ALA A 193 4.30 13.32 -1.53
C ALA A 193 3.02 14.13 -1.85
N ARG A 194 2.17 13.64 -2.74
CA ARG A 194 0.88 14.26 -3.04
C ARG A 194 -0.20 14.00 -2.00
N LEU A 195 -0.06 12.91 -1.25
CA LEU A 195 -1.07 12.46 -0.29
C LEU A 195 -0.82 12.95 1.13
N PHE A 196 0.43 13.35 1.44
CA PHE A 196 0.82 13.90 2.73
C PHE A 196 1.43 15.28 2.53
N ASP A 197 0.71 16.32 2.95
CA ASP A 197 1.15 17.71 2.84
C ASP A 197 2.20 18.06 3.92
N ASP A 198 2.11 17.41 5.09
CA ASP A 198 2.96 17.66 6.28
C ASP A 198 3.12 16.40 7.14
N GLY A 199 3.95 16.47 8.16
CA GLY A 199 4.11 15.42 9.16
C GLY A 199 4.91 14.19 8.70
N LEU A 200 5.38 14.14 7.45
CA LEU A 200 6.24 13.08 6.93
C LEU A 200 7.62 13.65 6.58
N PRO A 201 8.67 13.34 7.37
CA PRO A 201 9.98 13.96 7.15
C PRO A 201 10.70 13.45 5.90
N LEU A 202 10.55 12.15 5.57
CA LEU A 202 11.34 11.53 4.52
C LEU A 202 10.58 10.43 3.76
N VAL A 203 10.78 10.42 2.43
CA VAL A 203 10.37 9.35 1.52
C VAL A 203 11.60 8.81 0.82
N LEU A 204 11.83 7.50 0.87
CA LEU A 204 12.80 6.82 0.01
C LEU A 204 12.15 6.48 -1.32
N ASP A 205 12.69 7.02 -2.42
CA ASP A 205 12.22 6.69 -3.77
C ASP A 205 12.97 5.45 -4.28
N GLY A 206 12.24 4.34 -4.47
CA GLY A 206 12.75 3.11 -5.06
C GLY A 206 12.07 2.79 -6.40
N GLY A 207 11.46 3.80 -7.03
CA GLY A 207 10.68 3.64 -8.26
C GLY A 207 9.25 3.12 -8.01
N PRO A 208 8.52 2.78 -9.07
CA PRO A 208 7.15 2.30 -8.97
C PRO A 208 7.09 0.87 -8.41
N ALA A 209 6.09 0.61 -7.56
CA ALA A 209 5.81 -0.71 -7.04
C ALA A 209 5.42 -1.68 -8.17
N SER A 210 6.06 -2.86 -8.23
CA SER A 210 5.93 -3.80 -9.35
C SER A 210 4.62 -4.61 -9.36
N TYR A 211 3.96 -4.76 -8.21
CA TYR A 211 2.64 -5.41 -8.11
C TYR A 211 1.47 -4.42 -8.13
N GLY A 212 1.64 -3.21 -7.60
CA GLY A 212 0.64 -2.15 -7.61
C GLY A 212 -0.58 -2.35 -6.70
N ILE A 213 -0.69 -3.51 -6.02
CA ILE A 213 -1.70 -3.85 -5.02
C ILE A 213 -1.03 -4.46 -3.79
N GLU A 214 -1.69 -4.39 -2.64
CA GLU A 214 -1.13 -4.86 -1.36
C GLU A 214 -0.93 -6.38 -1.32
N SER A 215 -0.17 -6.83 -0.31
CA SER A 215 0.05 -8.25 -0.02
C SER A 215 -1.24 -9.02 0.24
N THR A 216 -1.25 -10.29 -0.12
CA THR A 216 -2.23 -11.26 0.38
C THR A 216 -2.00 -11.47 1.88
N VAL A 217 -3.09 -11.50 2.67
CA VAL A 217 -3.04 -11.70 4.11
C VAL A 217 -3.73 -13.00 4.48
N VAL A 218 -3.01 -13.88 5.18
CA VAL A 218 -3.51 -15.19 5.58
C VAL A 218 -3.28 -15.45 7.06
N SER A 219 -4.15 -16.25 7.67
CA SER A 219 -3.93 -16.90 8.96
C SER A 219 -4.06 -18.41 8.83
N ILE A 220 -3.55 -19.13 9.84
CA ILE A 220 -3.67 -20.58 9.93
C ILE A 220 -4.58 -20.93 11.12
N SER A 221 -5.66 -21.63 10.87
CA SER A 221 -6.62 -22.08 11.88
C SER A 221 -6.99 -23.53 11.67
N GLY A 222 -6.78 -24.39 12.67
CA GLY A 222 -7.06 -25.82 12.58
C GLY A 222 -6.32 -26.54 11.45
N GLY A 223 -5.09 -26.13 11.15
CA GLY A 223 -4.27 -26.67 10.06
C GLY A 223 -4.65 -26.18 8.66
N ARG A 224 -5.69 -25.38 8.51
CA ARG A 224 -6.17 -24.83 7.24
C ARG A 224 -5.79 -23.35 7.11
N VAL A 225 -5.54 -22.90 5.88
CA VAL A 225 -5.20 -21.50 5.56
C VAL A 225 -6.44 -20.71 5.25
N ARG A 226 -6.64 -19.61 5.99
CA ARG A 226 -7.71 -18.64 5.80
C ARG A 226 -7.17 -17.38 5.13
N VAL A 227 -7.80 -16.92 4.05
CA VAL A 227 -7.51 -15.63 3.42
C VAL A 227 -8.37 -14.55 4.05
N HIS A 228 -7.71 -13.48 4.54
CA HIS A 228 -8.34 -12.29 5.11
C HIS A 228 -8.44 -11.16 4.10
N ARG A 229 -7.45 -11.05 3.22
CA ARG A 229 -7.38 -10.04 2.16
C ARG A 229 -6.75 -10.66 0.93
N HIS A 230 -7.44 -10.58 -0.20
CA HIS A 230 -6.84 -10.91 -1.49
C HIS A 230 -5.77 -9.88 -1.86
N GLY A 231 -4.67 -10.34 -2.43
CA GLY A 231 -3.55 -9.49 -2.85
C GLY A 231 -2.74 -10.13 -3.97
N SER A 232 -1.44 -9.89 -3.94
CA SER A 232 -0.54 -10.25 -5.03
C SER A 232 -0.21 -11.74 -5.12
N VAL A 233 -0.51 -12.53 -4.10
CA VAL A 233 -0.49 -14.01 -4.16
C VAL A 233 -1.93 -14.48 -4.28
N SER A 234 -2.24 -15.25 -5.31
CA SER A 234 -3.58 -15.75 -5.58
C SER A 234 -3.98 -16.91 -4.68
N MET A 235 -5.28 -17.19 -4.56
CA MET A 235 -5.77 -18.37 -3.84
C MET A 235 -5.28 -19.67 -4.47
N GLU A 236 -5.17 -19.70 -5.79
CA GLU A 236 -4.72 -20.83 -6.57
C GLU A 236 -3.24 -21.14 -6.24
N GLU A 237 -2.38 -20.13 -6.13
CA GLU A 237 -0.98 -20.28 -5.72
C GLU A 237 -0.85 -20.73 -4.25
N LEU A 238 -1.68 -20.19 -3.35
CA LEU A 238 -1.73 -20.64 -1.95
C LEU A 238 -2.14 -22.12 -1.88
N ALA A 239 -3.22 -22.50 -2.56
CA ALA A 239 -3.74 -23.87 -2.58
C ALA A 239 -2.72 -24.87 -3.15
N ALA A 240 -1.97 -24.48 -4.17
CA ALA A 240 -0.88 -25.31 -4.72
C ALA A 240 0.26 -25.56 -3.72
N CYS A 241 0.45 -24.64 -2.75
CA CYS A 241 1.50 -24.76 -1.72
C CYS A 241 1.05 -25.57 -0.48
N VAL A 242 -0.18 -25.33 -0.01
CA VAL A 242 -0.64 -25.82 1.31
C VAL A 242 -1.90 -26.69 1.26
N GLY A 243 -2.51 -26.88 0.09
CA GLY A 243 -3.74 -27.62 -0.06
C GLY A 243 -4.98 -26.75 0.16
N GLU A 244 -5.80 -27.07 1.17
CA GLU A 244 -7.08 -26.40 1.38
C GLU A 244 -6.91 -24.95 1.85
N VAL A 245 -7.50 -24.02 1.10
CA VAL A 245 -7.55 -22.58 1.39
C VAL A 245 -9.00 -22.13 1.37
N PHE A 246 -9.41 -21.33 2.35
CA PHE A 246 -10.78 -20.81 2.42
C PHE A 246 -10.80 -19.30 2.68
N GLU A 247 -11.88 -18.65 2.28
CA GLU A 247 -12.09 -17.23 2.51
C GLU A 247 -12.82 -16.99 3.84
N LYS A 248 -12.51 -15.86 4.50
CA LYS A 248 -13.36 -15.35 5.57
C LYS A 248 -14.67 -14.88 4.93
N LYS A 249 -15.80 -15.49 5.29
CA LYS A 249 -17.10 -14.89 4.95
C LYS A 249 -17.19 -13.52 5.62
N GLN A 250 -17.52 -12.50 4.85
CA GLN A 250 -17.75 -11.14 5.35
C GLN A 250 -19.17 -11.08 5.98
N ASP A 251 -19.36 -11.79 7.08
CA ASP A 251 -20.60 -11.77 7.81
C ASP A 251 -20.49 -10.80 9.01
N GLY A 252 -21.04 -9.59 8.85
CA GLY A 252 -21.41 -8.73 9.94
C GLY A 252 -20.29 -8.01 10.71
N GLU A 253 -20.70 -7.34 11.78
CA GLU A 253 -19.87 -6.63 12.75
C GLU A 253 -18.95 -7.61 13.50
N GLY A 254 -17.69 -7.65 13.12
CA GLY A 254 -16.67 -8.51 13.73
C GLY A 254 -15.36 -7.77 13.97
N VAL A 255 -14.49 -8.35 14.77
CA VAL A 255 -13.12 -7.88 15.00
C VAL A 255 -12.35 -7.96 13.68
N TYR A 256 -11.73 -6.85 13.26
CA TYR A 256 -10.85 -6.81 12.10
C TYR A 256 -9.50 -7.43 12.46
N GLU A 257 -9.20 -8.59 11.88
CA GLU A 257 -7.97 -9.35 12.15
C GLU A 257 -6.83 -8.95 11.21
N ALA A 258 -7.16 -8.27 10.10
CA ALA A 258 -6.21 -7.86 9.09
C ALA A 258 -6.48 -6.44 8.56
N PRO A 259 -5.43 -5.71 8.12
CA PRO A 259 -5.60 -4.41 7.46
C PRO A 259 -6.43 -4.53 6.17
N GLY A 260 -7.37 -3.58 5.98
CA GLY A 260 -8.20 -3.51 4.78
C GLY A 260 -9.46 -4.40 4.84
N GLU A 261 -9.79 -5.01 5.98
CA GLU A 261 -11.07 -5.70 6.19
C GLU A 261 -12.24 -4.71 6.35
N THR A 262 -11.97 -3.43 6.66
CA THR A 262 -13.01 -2.41 6.81
C THR A 262 -13.86 -2.28 5.54
N PRO A 263 -15.18 -2.06 5.67
CA PRO A 263 -16.10 -2.00 4.53
C PRO A 263 -15.85 -0.82 3.59
N TYR A 264 -15.25 0.26 4.10
CA TYR A 264 -14.92 1.48 3.35
C TYR A 264 -13.40 1.64 3.27
N HIS A 265 -12.82 1.30 2.15
CA HIS A 265 -11.37 1.41 1.92
C HIS A 265 -11.08 1.61 0.42
N TYR A 266 -9.90 2.13 0.09
CA TYR A 266 -9.39 2.31 -1.29
C TYR A 266 -10.19 3.31 -2.14
N ALA A 267 -10.95 4.20 -1.53
CA ALA A 267 -11.86 5.07 -2.26
C ALA A 267 -11.17 6.36 -2.73
N PRO A 268 -11.31 6.74 -4.01
CA PRO A 268 -10.99 8.08 -4.48
C PRO A 268 -11.90 9.13 -3.84
N HIS A 269 -11.55 10.42 -3.99
CA HIS A 269 -12.44 11.53 -3.64
C HIS A 269 -13.61 11.62 -4.61
N THR A 270 -13.33 11.43 -5.90
CA THR A 270 -14.35 11.38 -6.96
C THR A 270 -15.21 10.11 -6.82
N PRO A 271 -16.53 10.21 -6.86
CA PRO A 271 -17.43 9.07 -6.82
C PRO A 271 -17.03 7.96 -7.82
N LEU A 272 -17.00 6.70 -7.37
CA LEU A 272 -16.61 5.57 -8.21
C LEU A 272 -17.79 4.62 -8.42
N ARG A 273 -17.99 4.19 -9.67
CA ARG A 273 -19.00 3.20 -10.07
C ARG A 273 -18.34 2.07 -10.87
N VAL A 274 -18.64 0.83 -10.48
CA VAL A 274 -18.22 -0.35 -11.25
C VAL A 274 -19.29 -0.64 -12.31
N ILE A 275 -18.84 -0.83 -13.55
CA ILE A 275 -19.67 -1.09 -14.73
C ILE A 275 -19.20 -2.34 -15.45
N GLY A 276 -20.08 -2.99 -16.23
CA GLY A 276 -19.74 -4.16 -17.03
C GLY A 276 -18.90 -3.82 -18.26
N ASP A 277 -19.27 -2.73 -18.94
CA ASP A 277 -18.56 -2.24 -20.13
C ASP A 277 -18.77 -0.73 -20.37
N ALA A 278 -18.04 -0.17 -21.33
CA ALA A 278 -18.04 1.27 -21.62
C ALA A 278 -19.40 1.83 -22.12
N SER A 279 -20.37 0.99 -22.55
CA SER A 279 -21.69 1.45 -23.00
C SER A 279 -22.56 1.97 -21.85
N GLU A 280 -22.20 1.62 -20.61
CA GLU A 280 -22.89 2.09 -19.41
C GLU A 280 -22.47 3.51 -18.95
N ILE A 281 -21.48 4.12 -19.60
CA ILE A 281 -21.03 5.50 -19.29
C ILE A 281 -22.09 6.49 -19.73
N LYS A 282 -22.67 7.24 -18.77
CA LYS A 282 -23.77 8.18 -19.00
C LYS A 282 -23.41 9.64 -18.72
N VAL A 283 -22.34 9.87 -17.97
CA VAL A 283 -21.92 11.23 -17.55
C VAL A 283 -20.82 11.70 -18.48
N GLU A 284 -21.00 12.83 -19.16
CA GLU A 284 -20.04 13.38 -20.11
C GLU A 284 -18.72 13.78 -19.45
N ASN A 285 -18.78 14.53 -18.33
CA ASN A 285 -17.59 14.87 -17.54
C ASN A 285 -17.19 13.71 -16.63
N SER A 286 -16.83 12.57 -17.22
CA SER A 286 -16.45 11.38 -16.46
C SER A 286 -15.04 10.91 -16.78
N ALA A 287 -14.49 10.13 -15.84
CA ALA A 287 -13.27 9.35 -16.02
C ALA A 287 -13.61 7.88 -16.20
N PHE A 288 -12.79 7.15 -16.95
CA PHE A 288 -12.98 5.71 -17.18
C PHE A 288 -11.68 4.94 -16.94
N LEU A 289 -11.74 4.00 -16.03
CA LEU A 289 -10.72 2.99 -15.81
C LEU A 289 -11.10 1.72 -16.58
N ALA A 290 -10.52 1.55 -17.77
CA ALA A 290 -10.74 0.37 -18.60
C ALA A 290 -9.80 -0.76 -18.17
N PHE A 291 -10.32 -1.98 -18.03
CA PHE A 291 -9.47 -3.16 -17.78
C PHE A 291 -8.60 -3.47 -19.00
N LYS A 292 -9.23 -3.50 -20.17
CA LYS A 292 -8.55 -3.71 -21.45
C LYS A 292 -8.92 -2.61 -22.44
N LYS A 293 -8.17 -2.52 -23.55
CA LYS A 293 -8.45 -1.52 -24.58
C LYS A 293 -9.88 -1.65 -25.10
N PRO A 294 -10.72 -0.61 -24.93
CA PRO A 294 -12.08 -0.63 -25.47
C PRO A 294 -12.08 -0.77 -27.01
N LYS A 295 -12.99 -1.54 -27.55
CA LYS A 295 -13.12 -1.70 -29.02
C LYS A 295 -13.57 -0.41 -29.69
N ASN A 296 -14.45 0.35 -29.03
CA ASN A 296 -14.94 1.65 -29.48
C ASN A 296 -14.48 2.71 -28.47
N GLY A 297 -14.29 3.96 -28.91
CA GLY A 297 -13.97 5.06 -28.01
C GLY A 297 -15.06 5.21 -26.95
N PRO A 298 -14.71 5.17 -25.64
CA PRO A 298 -15.70 5.39 -24.58
C PRO A 298 -16.16 6.86 -24.58
N ALA A 299 -17.37 7.11 -24.10
CA ALA A 299 -17.91 8.46 -23.93
C ALA A 299 -17.30 9.26 -22.77
N ALA A 300 -16.31 8.71 -22.07
CA ALA A 300 -15.62 9.38 -20.97
C ALA A 300 -14.56 10.37 -21.47
N ARG A 301 -14.42 11.50 -20.76
CA ARG A 301 -13.45 12.55 -21.08
C ARG A 301 -12.01 12.14 -20.79
N HIS A 302 -11.81 11.37 -19.72
CA HIS A 302 -10.49 10.88 -19.28
C HIS A 302 -10.49 9.37 -19.23
N VAL A 303 -9.53 8.73 -19.90
CA VAL A 303 -9.46 7.26 -19.98
C VAL A 303 -8.08 6.77 -19.56
N ARG A 304 -8.04 5.73 -18.73
CA ARG A 304 -6.85 4.95 -18.44
C ARG A 304 -7.11 3.49 -18.73
N VAL A 305 -6.22 2.86 -19.47
CA VAL A 305 -6.26 1.43 -19.80
C VAL A 305 -5.25 0.72 -18.92
N LEU A 306 -5.69 -0.24 -18.13
CA LEU A 306 -4.84 -1.00 -17.21
C LEU A 306 -3.93 -1.96 -17.97
N SER A 307 -4.46 -2.67 -18.98
CA SER A 307 -3.70 -3.54 -19.87
C SER A 307 -4.29 -3.53 -21.28
N GLU A 308 -3.47 -3.31 -22.28
CA GLU A 308 -3.93 -3.35 -23.68
C GLU A 308 -4.53 -4.71 -24.07
N LYS A 309 -3.99 -5.80 -23.49
CA LYS A 309 -4.36 -7.19 -23.81
C LYS A 309 -5.26 -7.84 -22.74
N GLY A 310 -5.53 -7.17 -21.62
CA GLY A 310 -6.26 -7.72 -20.49
C GLY A 310 -5.41 -8.65 -19.61
N ASP A 311 -4.10 -8.43 -19.55
CA ASP A 311 -3.21 -9.11 -18.61
C ASP A 311 -3.44 -8.61 -17.18
N LEU A 312 -3.76 -9.53 -16.27
CA LEU A 312 -4.10 -9.18 -14.89
C LEU A 312 -2.92 -8.66 -14.07
N ARG A 313 -1.68 -9.09 -14.40
CA ARG A 313 -0.49 -8.61 -13.71
C ARG A 313 -0.13 -7.19 -14.11
N GLU A 314 -0.18 -6.90 -15.41
CA GLU A 314 -0.01 -5.54 -15.93
C GLU A 314 -1.10 -4.62 -15.36
N ALA A 315 -2.35 -5.09 -15.35
CA ALA A 315 -3.48 -4.35 -14.81
C ALA A 315 -3.30 -4.03 -13.32
N ALA A 316 -2.88 -4.99 -12.51
CA ALA A 316 -2.63 -4.79 -11.09
C ALA A 316 -1.50 -3.77 -10.83
N ALA A 317 -0.40 -3.85 -11.57
CA ALA A 317 0.73 -2.92 -11.45
C ALA A 317 0.33 -1.46 -11.72
N ARG A 318 -0.67 -1.23 -12.58
CA ARG A 318 -1.18 0.10 -12.95
C ARG A 318 -2.43 0.54 -12.17
N PHE A 319 -3.02 -0.35 -11.39
CA PHE A 319 -4.35 -0.19 -10.81
C PHE A 319 -4.49 1.10 -9.99
N PHE A 320 -3.75 1.24 -8.90
CA PHE A 320 -3.83 2.42 -8.04
C PHE A 320 -3.26 3.68 -8.70
N SER A 321 -2.17 3.57 -9.48
CA SER A 321 -1.62 4.74 -10.17
C SER A 321 -2.63 5.34 -11.13
N SER A 322 -3.32 4.51 -11.92
CA SER A 322 -4.36 4.96 -12.84
C SER A 322 -5.56 5.57 -12.11
N LEU A 323 -5.99 4.98 -10.99
CA LEU A 323 -7.08 5.55 -10.19
C LEU A 323 -6.70 6.88 -9.56
N ILE A 324 -5.49 7.03 -9.03
CA ILE A 324 -4.97 8.31 -8.48
C ILE A 324 -4.90 9.39 -9.57
N GLU A 325 -4.46 9.03 -10.78
CA GLU A 325 -4.45 9.95 -11.91
C GLU A 325 -5.86 10.39 -12.30
N LEU A 326 -6.81 9.45 -12.38
CA LEU A 326 -8.20 9.75 -12.72
C LEU A 326 -8.90 10.59 -11.64
N ASP A 327 -8.61 10.35 -10.36
CA ASP A 327 -9.13 11.15 -9.24
C ASP A 327 -8.68 12.62 -9.30
N GLY A 328 -7.50 12.87 -9.91
CA GLY A 328 -6.97 14.23 -10.12
C GLY A 328 -7.52 14.95 -11.36
N THR A 329 -8.48 14.38 -12.11
CA THR A 329 -8.97 14.98 -13.39
C THR A 329 -10.15 15.93 -13.25
N ALA A 330 -10.63 16.22 -12.03
CA ALA A 330 -11.83 16.99 -11.76
C ALA A 330 -13.10 16.44 -12.49
N SER A 331 -13.18 15.13 -12.66
CA SER A 331 -14.35 14.44 -13.20
C SER A 331 -15.44 14.30 -12.14
N ASP A 332 -16.71 14.28 -12.56
CA ASP A 332 -17.86 14.14 -11.64
C ASP A 332 -18.00 12.69 -11.13
N VAL A 333 -17.52 11.72 -11.90
CA VAL A 333 -17.56 10.28 -11.57
C VAL A 333 -16.43 9.52 -12.27
N ILE A 334 -15.90 8.53 -11.59
CA ILE A 334 -15.00 7.52 -12.18
C ILE A 334 -15.81 6.26 -12.43
N TYR A 335 -15.90 5.84 -13.69
CA TYR A 335 -16.37 4.51 -14.06
C TYR A 335 -15.20 3.54 -14.09
N ALA A 336 -15.34 2.37 -13.49
CA ALA A 336 -14.32 1.33 -13.53
C ALA A 336 -14.92 0.05 -14.14
N GLU A 337 -14.27 -0.45 -15.20
CA GLU A 337 -14.68 -1.70 -15.86
C GLU A 337 -14.46 -2.90 -14.93
N ALA A 338 -15.45 -3.79 -14.85
CA ALA A 338 -15.34 -5.02 -14.10
C ALA A 338 -14.26 -5.93 -14.72
N MET A 339 -13.51 -6.62 -13.86
CA MET A 339 -12.43 -7.53 -14.23
C MET A 339 -12.79 -8.96 -13.89
N PRO A 340 -12.16 -9.97 -14.54
CA PRO A 340 -12.33 -11.38 -14.15
C PRO A 340 -11.99 -11.61 -12.67
N GLU A 341 -12.87 -12.23 -11.90
CA GLU A 341 -12.66 -12.51 -10.47
C GLU A 341 -11.81 -13.79 -10.27
N THR A 342 -10.69 -13.89 -10.96
CA THR A 342 -9.68 -14.94 -10.85
C THR A 342 -8.30 -14.34 -10.60
N GLY A 343 -7.43 -15.03 -9.90
CA GLY A 343 -6.09 -14.55 -9.62
C GLY A 343 -6.07 -13.12 -9.06
N LEU A 344 -5.23 -12.25 -9.64
CA LEU A 344 -5.12 -10.82 -9.26
C LEU A 344 -6.40 -10.02 -9.53
N GLY A 345 -7.24 -10.43 -10.45
CA GLY A 345 -8.50 -9.76 -10.73
C GLY A 345 -9.46 -9.79 -9.54
N ARG A 346 -9.46 -10.88 -8.76
CA ARG A 346 -10.24 -10.98 -7.51
C ARG A 346 -9.82 -9.89 -6.51
N ALA A 347 -8.52 -9.69 -6.36
CA ALA A 347 -7.98 -8.66 -5.46
C ALA A 347 -8.35 -7.24 -5.93
N MET A 348 -8.25 -6.94 -7.23
CA MET A 348 -8.64 -5.63 -7.78
C MET A 348 -10.15 -5.39 -7.64
N MET A 349 -10.97 -6.40 -7.94
CA MET A 349 -12.43 -6.31 -7.79
C MET A 349 -12.87 -6.12 -6.33
N GLU A 350 -12.21 -6.76 -5.37
CA GLU A 350 -12.46 -6.51 -3.95
C GLU A 350 -12.26 -5.03 -3.61
N ARG A 351 -11.19 -4.41 -4.11
CA ARG A 351 -10.88 -2.99 -3.89
C ARG A 351 -11.89 -2.07 -4.57
N LEU A 352 -12.26 -2.34 -5.82
CA LEU A 352 -13.28 -1.57 -6.53
C LEU A 352 -14.65 -1.64 -5.84
N LYS A 353 -15.06 -2.84 -5.39
CA LYS A 353 -16.31 -3.03 -4.66
C LYS A 353 -16.33 -2.23 -3.35
N LYS A 354 -15.20 -2.19 -2.60
CA LYS A 354 -15.05 -1.40 -1.37
C LYS A 354 -15.03 0.12 -1.66
N ALA A 355 -14.31 0.55 -2.70
CA ALA A 355 -14.27 1.94 -3.12
C ALA A 355 -15.67 2.46 -3.53
N ALA A 356 -16.44 1.68 -4.28
CA ALA A 356 -17.79 2.04 -4.73
C ALA A 356 -18.83 2.13 -3.60
N ARG A 357 -18.60 1.47 -2.44
CA ARG A 357 -19.51 1.55 -1.28
C ARG A 357 -19.49 2.92 -0.61
N LYS A 358 -18.35 3.61 -0.56
CA LYS A 358 -18.21 4.95 0.01
C LYS A 358 -19.07 5.99 -0.74
N THR A 359 -19.30 5.76 -2.01
CA THR A 359 -20.10 6.66 -2.87
C THR A 359 -21.60 6.54 -2.59
N ARG A 360 -22.07 5.49 -1.92
CA ARG A 360 -23.49 5.22 -1.62
C ARG A 360 -23.90 5.60 -0.21
N ALA A 361 -22.95 5.95 0.66
CA ALA A 361 -23.15 6.40 2.02
C ALA A 361 -23.02 7.94 2.10
#